data_f5d3e9f108da668c575f205aa7e59c19
#
_entry.id   f5d3e9f108da668c575f205aa7e59c19
#
_cell.length_a   1.000
_cell.length_b   1.000
_cell.length_c   1.000
_cell.angle_alpha   90.00
_cell.angle_beta   90.00
_cell.angle_gamma   90.00
#
_symmetry.space_group_name_H-M   'P 1'
#
loop_
_entity.id
_entity.type
_entity.pdbx_description
1 polymer ?
#
loop_
_entity_poly.entity_id
_entity_poly.type
_entity_poly.pdbx_seq_one_letter_code
_entity_poly.pdbx_strand_id
1 'polypeptide(L)'
;MRLDISTHKTILFQILKDTYSDTTISPFLGFKGGTAALMFYGLDRFSIDLDFDLLDETREDHVFERMISVLKRYGTLKESNKKRFSLFYVLSYEDRAHNIKVEINRRQFGSRYEIKTYLGVSMLVMVPEDMFAHKLMAMHERIGKTSRDVYDVWFFLQNRFPINQEIVEQRSKRTFDKLLQKCISQLEKLSNRHILDGVGELLTTSQKDWAKAKLREETISLLKLRLESEK
;
A
#
# COMPACT_ATOMS: atom_id res chain seq x y z
N MET A 1 21.38 -7.69 -2.00
CA MET A 1 21.00 -7.13 -3.32
C MET A 1 20.64 -5.66 -3.08
N ARG A 2 21.28 -4.70 -3.76
CA ARG A 2 21.02 -3.27 -3.52
C ARG A 2 19.87 -2.83 -4.44
N LEU A 3 18.83 -2.19 -3.89
CA LEU A 3 17.73 -1.62 -4.65
C LEU A 3 18.22 -0.37 -5.39
N ASP A 4 18.24 -0.40 -6.73
CA ASP A 4 18.35 0.82 -7.53
C ASP A 4 16.99 1.50 -7.60
N ILE A 5 16.79 2.48 -6.73
CA ILE A 5 15.52 3.21 -6.59
C ILE A 5 15.14 3.91 -7.89
N SER A 6 16.11 4.49 -8.64
CA SER A 6 15.83 5.25 -9.86
C SER A 6 15.28 4.35 -10.96
N THR A 7 15.99 3.27 -11.27
CA THR A 7 15.58 2.28 -12.28
C THR A 7 14.25 1.64 -11.88
N HIS A 8 14.12 1.21 -10.62
CA HIS A 8 12.89 0.58 -10.12
C HIS A 8 11.67 1.50 -10.25
N LYS A 9 11.81 2.77 -9.83
CA LYS A 9 10.75 3.79 -9.96
C LYS A 9 10.35 4.03 -11.41
N THR A 10 11.30 4.07 -12.32
CA THR A 10 11.04 4.24 -13.76
C THR A 10 10.20 3.09 -14.29
N ILE A 11 10.55 1.84 -13.97
CA ILE A 11 9.82 0.66 -14.44
C ILE A 11 8.42 0.59 -13.83
N LEU A 12 8.27 0.87 -12.51
CA LEU A 12 6.94 0.97 -11.88
C LEU A 12 6.04 1.95 -12.62
N PHE A 13 6.58 3.14 -12.94
CA PHE A 13 5.80 4.16 -13.64
C PHE A 13 5.46 3.75 -15.08
N GLN A 14 6.37 3.11 -15.81
CA GLN A 14 6.10 2.61 -17.15
C GLN A 14 5.01 1.52 -17.14
N ILE A 15 5.04 0.60 -16.18
CA ILE A 15 3.98 -0.41 -16.00
C ILE A 15 2.64 0.27 -15.72
N LEU A 16 2.59 1.27 -14.83
CA LEU A 16 1.37 2.03 -14.54
C LEU A 16 0.86 2.76 -15.79
N LYS A 17 1.75 3.43 -16.52
CA LYS A 17 1.41 4.11 -17.79
C LYS A 17 0.76 3.14 -18.77
N ASP A 18 1.37 2.00 -19.02
CA ASP A 18 0.84 1.02 -19.97
C ASP A 18 -0.46 0.39 -19.49
N THR A 19 -0.58 0.14 -18.18
CA THR A 19 -1.81 -0.38 -17.55
C THR A 19 -2.98 0.60 -17.74
N TYR A 20 -2.74 1.88 -17.47
CA TYR A 20 -3.80 2.89 -17.56
C TYR A 20 -4.03 3.43 -18.98
N SER A 21 -3.09 3.20 -19.90
CA SER A 21 -3.29 3.45 -21.36
C SER A 21 -4.09 2.33 -22.04
N ASP A 22 -4.19 1.16 -21.42
CA ASP A 22 -5.03 0.07 -21.90
C ASP A 22 -6.48 0.27 -21.48
N THR A 23 -7.28 0.86 -22.38
CA THR A 23 -8.70 1.19 -22.14
C THR A 23 -9.58 -0.05 -21.89
N THR A 24 -9.07 -1.25 -22.18
CA THR A 24 -9.80 -2.51 -21.95
C THR A 24 -9.72 -3.02 -20.53
N ILE A 25 -8.75 -2.52 -19.71
CA ILE A 25 -8.59 -2.91 -18.32
C ILE A 25 -8.55 -1.73 -17.34
N SER A 26 -8.10 -0.55 -17.78
CA SER A 26 -7.94 0.63 -16.90
C SER A 26 -9.22 1.04 -16.15
N PRO A 27 -10.46 0.92 -16.72
CA PRO A 27 -11.67 1.27 -16.00
C PRO A 27 -11.99 0.33 -14.83
N PHE A 28 -11.38 -0.86 -14.82
CA PHE A 28 -11.65 -1.91 -13.83
C PHE A 28 -10.57 -2.01 -12.76
N LEU A 29 -9.59 -1.09 -12.73
CA LEU A 29 -8.47 -1.10 -11.79
C LEU A 29 -8.44 0.17 -10.95
N GLY A 30 -8.61 0.00 -9.64
CA GLY A 30 -8.44 1.06 -8.65
C GLY A 30 -7.04 1.01 -8.05
N PHE A 31 -6.17 1.99 -8.37
CA PHE A 31 -4.80 2.07 -7.87
C PHE A 31 -4.76 2.46 -6.39
N LYS A 32 -4.01 1.71 -5.60
CA LYS A 32 -3.90 1.89 -4.15
C LYS A 32 -2.51 1.54 -3.63
N GLY A 33 -2.40 1.36 -2.33
CA GLY A 33 -1.20 0.85 -1.69
C GLY A 33 -0.11 1.90 -1.46
N GLY A 34 1.12 1.43 -1.19
CA GLY A 34 2.24 2.29 -0.84
C GLY A 34 2.70 3.17 -2.00
N THR A 35 2.69 2.64 -3.22
CA THR A 35 3.12 3.39 -4.41
C THR A 35 2.11 4.49 -4.77
N ALA A 36 0.81 4.22 -4.65
CA ALA A 36 -0.21 5.25 -4.82
C ALA A 36 -0.10 6.35 -3.75
N ALA A 37 0.13 5.98 -2.48
CA ALA A 37 0.33 6.95 -1.40
C ALA A 37 1.60 7.81 -1.62
N LEU A 38 2.70 7.22 -2.10
CA LEU A 38 3.92 7.94 -2.47
C LEU A 38 3.67 8.94 -3.61
N MET A 39 2.96 8.52 -4.67
CA MET A 39 2.77 9.34 -5.88
C MET A 39 1.76 10.47 -5.67
N PHE A 40 0.71 10.26 -4.89
CA PHE A 40 -0.44 11.16 -4.84
C PHE A 40 -0.69 11.80 -3.47
N TYR A 41 -0.17 11.22 -2.38
CA TYR A 41 -0.44 11.69 -1.02
C TYR A 41 0.81 12.06 -0.23
N GLY A 42 1.98 12.04 -0.89
CA GLY A 42 3.24 12.53 -0.32
C GLY A 42 3.87 11.58 0.70
N LEU A 43 3.50 10.27 0.70
CA LEU A 43 4.18 9.29 1.54
C LEU A 43 5.70 9.35 1.29
N ASP A 44 6.46 9.63 2.33
CA ASP A 44 7.87 10.00 2.23
C ASP A 44 8.86 8.82 2.32
N ARG A 45 8.35 7.58 2.27
CA ARG A 45 9.17 6.38 2.08
C ARG A 45 9.00 5.82 0.67
N PHE A 46 10.04 5.13 0.18
CA PHE A 46 9.95 4.44 -1.11
C PHE A 46 8.96 3.26 -1.07
N SER A 47 8.41 2.91 -2.23
CA SER A 47 7.53 1.75 -2.40
C SER A 47 7.92 0.98 -3.67
N ILE A 48 7.88 -0.35 -3.59
CA ILE A 48 8.45 -1.25 -4.62
C ILE A 48 7.40 -2.12 -5.32
N ASP A 49 6.15 -2.07 -4.88
CA ASP A 49 5.08 -2.93 -5.37
C ASP A 49 3.96 -2.09 -6.00
N LEU A 50 3.14 -2.68 -6.86
CA LEU A 50 1.93 -2.09 -7.42
C LEU A 50 0.71 -2.82 -6.90
N ASP A 51 -0.17 -2.10 -6.23
CA ASP A 51 -1.38 -2.63 -5.63
C ASP A 51 -2.62 -2.01 -6.29
N PHE A 52 -3.59 -2.84 -6.65
CA PHE A 52 -4.86 -2.43 -7.21
C PHE A 52 -6.03 -3.14 -6.52
N ASP A 53 -7.25 -2.61 -6.69
CA ASP A 53 -8.48 -3.35 -6.51
C ASP A 53 -9.12 -3.64 -7.88
N LEU A 54 -9.68 -4.83 -8.04
CA LEU A 54 -10.53 -5.18 -9.17
C LEU A 54 -11.92 -4.61 -8.91
N LEU A 55 -12.35 -3.65 -9.74
CA LEU A 55 -13.61 -2.93 -9.54
C LEU A 55 -14.82 -3.65 -10.13
N ASP A 56 -14.59 -4.59 -11.07
CA ASP A 56 -15.60 -5.42 -11.69
C ASP A 56 -15.12 -6.88 -11.75
N GLU A 57 -15.71 -7.74 -10.93
CA GLU A 57 -15.34 -9.15 -10.83
C GLU A 57 -15.59 -9.92 -12.14
N THR A 58 -16.54 -9.48 -12.97
CA THR A 58 -16.83 -10.12 -14.28
C THR A 58 -15.67 -9.96 -15.27
N ARG A 59 -14.76 -9.04 -15.02
CA ARG A 59 -13.57 -8.74 -15.82
C ARG A 59 -12.31 -9.45 -15.36
N GLU A 60 -12.40 -10.29 -14.34
CA GLU A 60 -11.23 -10.94 -13.72
C GLU A 60 -10.32 -11.62 -14.73
N ASP A 61 -10.86 -12.51 -15.57
CA ASP A 61 -10.09 -13.28 -16.53
C ASP A 61 -9.41 -12.37 -17.56
N HIS A 62 -10.16 -11.40 -18.06
CA HIS A 62 -9.65 -10.44 -19.02
C HIS A 62 -8.53 -9.58 -18.42
N VAL A 63 -8.73 -9.05 -17.21
CA VAL A 63 -7.71 -8.25 -16.50
C VAL A 63 -6.48 -9.11 -16.22
N PHE A 64 -6.67 -10.37 -15.82
CA PHE A 64 -5.56 -11.29 -15.54
C PHE A 64 -4.65 -11.48 -16.75
N GLU A 65 -5.21 -11.81 -17.92
CA GLU A 65 -4.44 -12.07 -19.15
C GLU A 65 -3.82 -10.78 -19.72
N ARG A 66 -4.55 -9.66 -19.68
CA ARG A 66 -4.01 -8.38 -20.14
C ARG A 66 -2.85 -7.89 -19.27
N MET A 67 -2.94 -8.05 -17.95
CA MET A 67 -1.84 -7.69 -17.05
C MET A 67 -0.59 -8.54 -17.30
N ILE A 68 -0.72 -9.84 -17.59
CA ILE A 68 0.40 -10.68 -18.03
C ILE A 68 1.06 -10.08 -19.29
N SER A 69 0.25 -9.67 -20.26
CA SER A 69 0.73 -9.09 -21.53
C SER A 69 1.46 -7.75 -21.30
N VAL A 70 0.97 -6.92 -20.37
CA VAL A 70 1.62 -5.67 -19.98
C VAL A 70 2.97 -5.95 -19.30
N LEU A 71 2.99 -6.82 -18.31
CA LEU A 71 4.17 -7.09 -17.48
C LEU A 71 5.30 -7.75 -18.28
N LYS A 72 4.99 -8.65 -19.21
CA LYS A 72 6.00 -9.32 -20.06
C LYS A 72 6.83 -8.36 -20.93
N ARG A 73 6.38 -7.12 -21.14
CA ARG A 73 7.15 -6.08 -21.87
C ARG A 73 8.33 -5.55 -21.05
N TYR A 74 8.31 -5.73 -19.74
CA TYR A 74 9.28 -5.16 -18.79
C TYR A 74 10.25 -6.18 -18.21
N GLY A 75 10.12 -7.47 -18.55
CA GLY A 75 11.02 -8.49 -18.06
C GLY A 75 10.40 -9.89 -18.01
N THR A 76 11.02 -10.75 -17.21
CA THR A 76 10.58 -12.14 -17.03
C THR A 76 9.54 -12.23 -15.92
N LEU A 77 8.37 -12.74 -16.25
CA LEU A 77 7.33 -13.03 -15.27
C LEU A 77 7.67 -14.32 -14.53
N LYS A 78 8.06 -14.21 -13.26
CA LYS A 78 8.45 -15.34 -12.40
C LYS A 78 7.23 -16.07 -11.85
N GLU A 79 6.13 -15.34 -11.60
CA GLU A 79 4.89 -15.88 -11.03
C GLU A 79 3.69 -15.11 -11.61
N SER A 80 2.63 -15.83 -11.94
CA SER A 80 1.32 -15.28 -12.28
C SER A 80 0.25 -16.27 -11.83
N ASN A 81 -0.50 -15.89 -10.78
CA ASN A 81 -1.46 -16.80 -10.14
C ASN A 81 -2.74 -16.07 -9.75
N LYS A 82 -3.88 -16.74 -9.93
CA LYS A 82 -5.15 -16.38 -9.32
C LYS A 82 -5.20 -16.98 -7.92
N LYS A 83 -4.92 -16.14 -6.90
CA LYS A 83 -5.05 -16.54 -5.49
C LYS A 83 -6.50 -16.37 -5.01
N ARG A 84 -6.83 -16.90 -3.83
CA ARG A 84 -8.19 -16.82 -3.28
C ARG A 84 -8.76 -15.41 -3.24
N PHE A 85 -7.93 -14.38 -2.98
CA PHE A 85 -8.37 -13.01 -2.78
C PHE A 85 -7.68 -11.99 -3.69
N SER A 86 -6.78 -12.44 -4.57
CA SER A 86 -6.07 -11.52 -5.46
C SER A 86 -5.56 -12.22 -6.72
N LEU A 87 -5.36 -11.43 -7.77
CA LEU A 87 -4.53 -11.77 -8.91
C LEU A 87 -3.12 -11.31 -8.55
N PHE A 88 -2.14 -12.19 -8.67
CA PHE A 88 -0.81 -11.95 -8.14
C PHE A 88 0.26 -12.23 -9.18
N TYR A 89 1.22 -11.31 -9.32
CA TYR A 89 2.29 -11.42 -10.29
C TYR A 89 3.62 -11.03 -9.64
N VAL A 90 4.71 -11.67 -10.08
CA VAL A 90 6.09 -11.33 -9.73
C VAL A 90 6.89 -11.14 -11.01
N LEU A 91 7.32 -9.92 -11.24
CA LEU A 91 8.13 -9.51 -12.39
C LEU A 91 9.59 -9.34 -11.97
N SER A 92 10.50 -9.98 -12.72
CA SER A 92 11.93 -9.73 -12.66
C SER A 92 12.34 -8.96 -13.91
N TYR A 93 12.76 -7.71 -13.73
CA TYR A 93 13.13 -6.83 -14.85
C TYR A 93 14.64 -6.82 -15.13
N GLU A 94 15.43 -7.30 -14.17
CA GLU A 94 16.88 -7.40 -14.28
C GLU A 94 17.41 -8.50 -13.37
N ASP A 95 18.46 -9.21 -13.78
CA ASP A 95 19.12 -10.20 -12.95
C ASP A 95 19.74 -9.54 -11.71
N ARG A 96 19.43 -10.10 -10.52
CA ARG A 96 19.86 -9.59 -9.21
C ARG A 96 19.19 -8.27 -8.75
N ALA A 97 18.23 -7.72 -9.50
CA ALA A 97 17.39 -6.62 -9.04
C ALA A 97 16.25 -7.11 -8.12
N HIS A 98 15.63 -6.17 -7.41
CA HIS A 98 14.40 -6.44 -6.67
C HIS A 98 13.27 -6.74 -7.65
N ASN A 99 12.52 -7.80 -7.41
CA ASN A 99 11.31 -8.10 -8.18
C ASN A 99 10.22 -7.05 -7.88
N ILE A 100 9.41 -6.76 -8.89
CA ILE A 100 8.18 -6.00 -8.72
C ILE A 100 7.04 -6.99 -8.48
N LYS A 101 6.32 -6.83 -7.37
CA LYS A 101 5.05 -7.51 -7.16
C LYS A 101 3.93 -6.63 -7.65
N VAL A 102 3.01 -7.24 -8.39
CA VAL A 102 1.74 -6.61 -8.77
C VAL A 102 0.62 -7.43 -8.15
N GLU A 103 -0.22 -6.79 -7.35
CA GLU A 103 -1.34 -7.45 -6.70
C GLU A 103 -2.65 -6.71 -7.00
N ILE A 104 -3.62 -7.44 -7.55
CA ILE A 104 -4.96 -6.91 -7.81
C ILE A 104 -5.91 -7.63 -6.86
N ASN A 105 -6.31 -6.96 -5.79
CA ASN A 105 -7.22 -7.52 -4.79
C ASN A 105 -8.64 -7.62 -5.32
N ARG A 106 -9.32 -8.72 -5.01
CA ARG A 106 -10.67 -9.05 -5.46
C ARG A 106 -11.76 -8.82 -4.40
N ARG A 107 -11.35 -8.50 -3.17
CA ARG A 107 -12.31 -8.24 -2.08
C ARG A 107 -12.85 -6.82 -2.16
N GLN A 108 -14.16 -6.69 -2.04
CA GLN A 108 -14.87 -5.41 -2.04
C GLN A 108 -15.07 -4.91 -0.60
N PHE A 109 -14.69 -3.67 -0.32
CA PHE A 109 -14.86 -3.02 0.98
C PHE A 109 -15.52 -1.64 0.86
N GLY A 110 -16.21 -1.37 -0.26
CA GLY A 110 -16.85 -0.08 -0.49
C GLY A 110 -15.88 1.09 -0.69
N SER A 111 -14.62 0.81 -1.07
CA SER A 111 -13.63 1.85 -1.30
C SER A 111 -13.98 2.73 -2.48
N ARG A 112 -13.70 4.04 -2.36
CA ARG A 112 -13.96 5.06 -3.37
C ARG A 112 -12.67 5.41 -4.11
N TYR A 113 -12.83 5.81 -5.36
CA TYR A 113 -11.73 6.16 -6.25
C TYR A 113 -12.03 7.47 -6.96
N GLU A 114 -10.99 8.22 -7.24
CA GLU A 114 -11.04 9.46 -8.02
C GLU A 114 -9.99 9.44 -9.12
N ILE A 115 -10.24 10.16 -10.21
CA ILE A 115 -9.26 10.30 -11.28
C ILE A 115 -8.19 11.30 -10.83
N LYS A 116 -6.94 10.82 -10.76
CA LYS A 116 -5.76 11.67 -10.53
C LYS A 116 -4.77 11.50 -11.68
N THR A 117 -4.06 12.57 -12.00
CA THR A 117 -3.06 12.58 -13.08
C THR A 117 -1.65 12.69 -12.50
N TYR A 118 -0.75 11.82 -12.95
CA TYR A 118 0.67 11.86 -12.63
C TYR A 118 1.49 11.75 -13.90
N LEU A 119 2.37 12.73 -14.19
CA LEU A 119 3.18 12.80 -15.41
C LEU A 119 2.39 12.54 -16.70
N GLY A 120 1.18 13.12 -16.79
CA GLY A 120 0.31 13.00 -17.98
C GLY A 120 -0.50 11.71 -18.07
N VAL A 121 -0.40 10.81 -17.08
CA VAL A 121 -1.19 9.57 -17.04
C VAL A 121 -2.31 9.72 -16.01
N SER A 122 -3.57 9.60 -16.46
CA SER A 122 -4.75 9.62 -15.58
C SER A 122 -5.05 8.23 -15.07
N MET A 123 -5.28 8.11 -13.76
CA MET A 123 -5.47 6.85 -13.05
C MET A 123 -6.65 6.96 -12.10
N LEU A 124 -7.41 5.88 -11.90
CA LEU A 124 -8.37 5.75 -10.81
C LEU A 124 -7.59 5.45 -9.53
N VAL A 125 -7.51 6.41 -8.61
CA VAL A 125 -6.73 6.31 -7.37
C VAL A 125 -7.67 6.28 -6.18
N MET A 126 -7.44 5.35 -5.25
CA MET A 126 -8.21 5.27 -4.01
C MET A 126 -8.10 6.58 -3.23
N VAL A 127 -9.23 7.12 -2.76
CA VAL A 127 -9.26 8.36 -1.96
C VAL A 127 -8.47 8.20 -0.66
N PRO A 128 -7.88 9.29 -0.11
CA PRO A 128 -6.91 9.18 0.99
C PRO A 128 -7.51 8.60 2.28
N GLU A 129 -8.76 8.91 2.61
CA GLU A 129 -9.44 8.40 3.79
C GLU A 129 -9.67 6.88 3.75
N ASP A 130 -9.95 6.32 2.56
CA ASP A 130 -10.14 4.89 2.36
C ASP A 130 -8.78 4.18 2.34
N MET A 131 -7.77 4.81 1.73
CA MET A 131 -6.39 4.30 1.74
C MET A 131 -5.85 4.24 3.17
N PHE A 132 -6.10 5.26 3.98
CA PHE A 132 -5.70 5.26 5.39
C PHE A 132 -6.41 4.13 6.17
N ALA A 133 -7.71 3.93 5.97
CA ALA A 133 -8.45 2.83 6.59
C ALA A 133 -7.81 1.47 6.27
N HIS A 134 -7.45 1.23 5.01
CA HIS A 134 -6.77 0.01 4.61
C HIS A 134 -5.35 -0.11 5.19
N LYS A 135 -4.60 0.99 5.36
CA LYS A 135 -3.28 1.01 6.01
C LYS A 135 -3.39 0.70 7.50
N LEU A 136 -4.38 1.26 8.19
CA LEU A 136 -4.65 0.96 9.60
C LEU A 136 -4.98 -0.54 9.79
N MET A 137 -5.80 -1.11 8.93
CA MET A 137 -6.12 -2.54 8.96
C MET A 137 -4.89 -3.40 8.67
N ALA A 138 -4.07 -3.04 7.69
CA ALA A 138 -2.83 -3.74 7.37
C ALA A 138 -1.85 -3.70 8.57
N MET A 139 -1.72 -2.55 9.24
CA MET A 139 -0.95 -2.44 10.47
C MET A 139 -1.50 -3.39 11.54
N HIS A 140 -2.79 -3.33 11.83
CA HIS A 140 -3.41 -4.20 12.85
C HIS A 140 -3.13 -5.70 12.61
N GLU A 141 -3.22 -6.15 11.36
CA GLU A 141 -3.04 -7.55 10.96
C GLU A 141 -1.57 -8.01 10.99
N ARG A 142 -0.61 -7.06 10.88
CA ARG A 142 0.81 -7.35 10.66
C ARG A 142 1.76 -6.72 11.68
N ILE A 143 1.27 -6.08 12.75
CA ILE A 143 2.13 -5.64 13.87
C ILE A 143 2.99 -6.80 14.36
N GLY A 144 4.29 -6.57 14.48
CA GLY A 144 5.29 -7.57 14.87
C GLY A 144 5.83 -8.44 13.73
N LYS A 145 5.25 -8.36 12.53
CA LYS A 145 5.75 -9.04 11.31
C LYS A 145 6.47 -8.09 10.36
N THR A 146 6.02 -6.85 10.28
CA THR A 146 6.61 -5.79 9.46
C THR A 146 6.25 -4.44 10.04
N SER A 147 7.17 -3.50 10.00
CA SER A 147 6.95 -2.12 10.46
C SER A 147 6.59 -1.15 9.34
N ARG A 148 6.51 -1.64 8.09
CA ARG A 148 6.12 -0.81 6.94
C ARG A 148 4.75 -0.17 7.14
N ASP A 149 3.79 -0.95 7.67
CA ASP A 149 2.44 -0.45 7.89
C ASP A 149 2.35 0.47 9.11
N VAL A 150 3.23 0.29 10.11
CA VAL A 150 3.35 1.22 11.25
C VAL A 150 3.81 2.59 10.75
N TYR A 151 4.82 2.62 9.86
CA TYR A 151 5.31 3.85 9.23
C TYR A 151 4.22 4.54 8.41
N ASP A 152 3.47 3.79 7.60
CA ASP A 152 2.39 4.33 6.80
C ASP A 152 1.29 4.95 7.67
N VAL A 153 0.86 4.26 8.72
CA VAL A 153 -0.16 4.76 9.66
C VAL A 153 0.34 6.00 10.39
N TRP A 154 1.59 6.00 10.87
CA TRP A 154 2.21 7.20 11.46
C TRP A 154 2.16 8.37 10.49
N PHE A 155 2.55 8.17 9.22
CA PHE A 155 2.54 9.21 8.20
C PHE A 155 1.13 9.81 8.00
N PHE A 156 0.11 8.97 7.84
CA PHE A 156 -1.26 9.44 7.65
C PHE A 156 -1.79 10.18 8.89
N LEU A 157 -1.50 9.70 10.10
CA LEU A 157 -1.87 10.37 11.34
C LEU A 157 -1.16 11.72 11.51
N GLN A 158 0.16 11.75 11.31
CA GLN A 158 0.99 12.95 11.43
C GLN A 158 0.54 14.06 10.47
N ASN A 159 0.11 13.70 9.27
CA ASN A 159 -0.41 14.62 8.27
C ASN A 159 -1.92 14.85 8.37
N ARG A 160 -2.57 14.37 9.44
CA ARG A 160 -3.99 14.58 9.76
C ARG A 160 -4.95 14.19 8.64
N PHE A 161 -4.63 13.14 7.90
CA PHE A 161 -5.56 12.60 6.92
C PHE A 161 -6.84 12.11 7.60
N PRO A 162 -8.01 12.33 6.98
CA PRO A 162 -9.26 11.71 7.44
C PRO A 162 -9.18 10.20 7.28
N ILE A 163 -9.99 9.46 8.03
CA ILE A 163 -10.06 8.01 7.95
C ILE A 163 -11.52 7.56 7.76
N ASN A 164 -11.74 6.63 6.84
CA ASN A 164 -13.05 6.00 6.65
C ASN A 164 -13.25 4.90 7.71
N GLN A 165 -14.01 5.25 8.77
CA GLN A 165 -14.27 4.35 9.90
C GLN A 165 -15.12 3.15 9.48
N GLU A 166 -16.06 3.32 8.52
CA GLU A 166 -16.92 2.24 8.05
C GLU A 166 -16.10 1.07 7.47
N ILE A 167 -15.08 1.37 6.64
CA ILE A 167 -14.17 0.35 6.11
C ILE A 167 -13.42 -0.35 7.25
N VAL A 168 -12.97 0.40 8.26
CA VAL A 168 -12.25 -0.15 9.41
C VAL A 168 -13.16 -1.10 10.19
N GLU A 169 -14.39 -0.69 10.50
CA GLU A 169 -15.35 -1.48 11.26
C GLU A 169 -15.84 -2.71 10.48
N GLN A 170 -16.12 -2.55 9.19
CA GLN A 170 -16.49 -3.65 8.31
C GLN A 170 -15.42 -4.74 8.26
N ARG A 171 -14.13 -4.35 8.15
CA ARG A 171 -13.01 -5.28 8.05
C ARG A 171 -12.64 -5.90 9.39
N SER A 172 -12.64 -5.12 10.46
CA SER A 172 -12.21 -5.58 11.78
C SER A 172 -13.29 -6.32 12.56
N LYS A 173 -14.57 -6.14 12.17
CA LYS A 173 -15.76 -6.57 12.94
C LYS A 173 -15.76 -5.99 14.36
N ARG A 174 -15.23 -4.77 14.54
CA ARG A 174 -15.11 -4.04 15.82
C ARG A 174 -15.46 -2.59 15.59
N THR A 175 -15.86 -1.86 16.63
CA THR A 175 -15.95 -0.40 16.57
C THR A 175 -14.55 0.20 16.38
N PHE A 176 -14.51 1.35 15.76
CA PHE A 176 -13.26 2.07 15.47
C PHE A 176 -12.39 2.25 16.73
N ASP A 177 -13.00 2.72 17.82
CA ASP A 177 -12.31 2.92 19.12
C ASP A 177 -11.66 1.64 19.65
N LYS A 178 -12.40 0.51 19.62
CA LYS A 178 -11.86 -0.78 20.05
C LYS A 178 -10.71 -1.26 19.21
N LEU A 179 -10.72 -0.93 17.90
CA LEU A 179 -9.60 -1.24 17.04
C LEU A 179 -8.38 -0.39 17.36
N LEU A 180 -8.56 0.94 17.55
CA LEU A 180 -7.46 1.83 17.95
C LEU A 180 -6.83 1.38 19.28
N GLN A 181 -7.63 1.09 20.30
CA GLN A 181 -7.15 0.54 21.58
C GLN A 181 -6.35 -0.75 21.40
N LYS A 182 -6.82 -1.64 20.52
CA LYS A 182 -6.11 -2.88 20.17
C LYS A 182 -4.77 -2.61 19.52
N CYS A 183 -4.71 -1.69 18.53
CA CYS A 183 -3.47 -1.30 17.88
C CYS A 183 -2.48 -0.68 18.87
N ILE A 184 -2.93 0.22 19.74
CA ILE A 184 -2.12 0.83 20.80
C ILE A 184 -1.52 -0.27 21.69
N SER A 185 -2.35 -1.18 22.22
CA SER A 185 -1.89 -2.27 23.09
C SER A 185 -0.89 -3.21 22.39
N GLN A 186 -1.05 -3.45 21.07
CA GLN A 186 -0.11 -4.27 20.30
C GLN A 186 1.22 -3.53 20.11
N LEU A 187 1.20 -2.22 19.80
CA LEU A 187 2.41 -1.41 19.63
C LEU A 187 3.18 -1.24 20.96
N GLU A 188 2.49 -1.08 22.09
CA GLU A 188 3.11 -1.00 23.42
C GLU A 188 3.92 -2.26 23.79
N LYS A 189 3.50 -3.42 23.28
CA LYS A 189 4.20 -4.70 23.46
C LYS A 189 5.34 -4.93 22.46
N LEU A 190 5.41 -4.15 21.39
CA LEU A 190 6.42 -4.30 20.34
C LEU A 190 7.78 -3.78 20.83
N SER A 191 8.83 -4.57 20.63
CA SER A 191 10.21 -4.13 20.87
C SER A 191 10.72 -3.24 19.74
N ASN A 192 11.44 -2.16 20.06
CA ASN A 192 12.09 -1.30 19.06
C ASN A 192 13.22 -2.03 18.28
N ARG A 193 13.68 -3.20 18.77
CA ARG A 193 14.75 -3.97 18.11
C ARG A 193 14.44 -4.28 16.64
N HIS A 194 13.17 -4.52 16.31
CA HIS A 194 12.69 -4.92 14.99
C HIS A 194 11.89 -3.83 14.26
N ILE A 195 12.00 -2.57 14.73
CA ILE A 195 11.17 -1.46 14.18
C ILE A 195 11.51 -1.11 12.72
N LEU A 196 12.63 -1.56 12.20
CA LEU A 196 13.01 -1.39 10.79
C LEU A 196 12.67 -2.59 9.91
N ASP A 197 12.12 -3.68 10.46
CA ASP A 197 11.81 -4.88 9.68
C ASP A 197 10.78 -4.59 8.59
N GLY A 198 11.13 -4.90 7.34
CA GLY A 198 10.29 -4.70 6.15
C GLY A 198 10.12 -3.23 5.71
N VAL A 199 10.70 -2.26 6.44
CA VAL A 199 10.65 -0.84 6.04
C VAL A 199 12.04 -0.24 5.83
N GLY A 200 13.07 -0.79 6.47
CA GLY A 200 14.41 -0.19 6.49
C GLY A 200 15.01 0.05 5.10
N GLU A 201 14.83 -0.87 4.14
CA GLU A 201 15.34 -0.70 2.78
C GLU A 201 14.64 0.42 1.99
N LEU A 202 13.47 0.84 2.46
CA LEU A 202 12.60 1.84 1.83
C LEU A 202 12.83 3.25 2.39
N LEU A 203 13.72 3.40 3.39
CA LEU A 203 13.99 4.64 4.12
C LEU A 203 15.40 5.16 3.82
N THR A 204 15.56 6.48 3.83
CA THR A 204 16.86 7.14 3.88
C THR A 204 17.55 6.90 5.23
N THR A 205 18.85 7.19 5.33
CA THR A 205 19.58 7.03 6.59
C THR A 205 18.96 7.86 7.72
N SER A 206 18.63 9.13 7.46
CA SER A 206 17.98 10.01 8.43
C SER A 206 16.62 9.48 8.91
N GLN A 207 15.80 8.98 7.99
CA GLN A 207 14.52 8.37 8.34
C GLN A 207 14.68 7.08 9.16
N LYS A 208 15.71 6.26 8.89
CA LYS A 208 16.01 5.07 9.70
C LYS A 208 16.36 5.42 11.13
N ASP A 209 17.21 6.44 11.32
CA ASP A 209 17.64 6.86 12.65
C ASP A 209 16.47 7.44 13.44
N TRP A 210 15.65 8.26 12.80
CA TRP A 210 14.42 8.74 13.39
C TRP A 210 13.44 7.57 13.72
N ALA A 211 13.21 6.64 12.79
CA ALA A 211 12.27 5.52 13.00
C ALA A 211 12.71 4.63 14.18
N LYS A 212 14.01 4.34 14.32
CA LYS A 212 14.54 3.60 15.47
C LYS A 212 14.23 4.30 16.80
N ALA A 213 14.37 5.63 16.82
CA ALA A 213 14.23 6.42 18.04
C ALA A 213 12.76 6.69 18.40
N LYS A 214 11.89 6.93 17.40
CA LYS A 214 10.62 7.61 17.65
C LYS A 214 9.39 6.95 17.02
N LEU A 215 9.50 6.19 15.93
CA LEU A 215 8.35 5.73 15.13
C LEU A 215 7.25 5.08 15.99
N ARG A 216 7.62 4.13 16.85
CA ARG A 216 6.65 3.42 17.70
C ARG A 216 5.94 4.36 18.65
N GLU A 217 6.70 5.18 19.38
CA GLU A 217 6.17 6.05 20.44
C GLU A 217 5.30 7.17 19.85
N GLU A 218 5.72 7.77 18.74
CA GLU A 218 4.93 8.78 18.05
C GLU A 218 3.64 8.19 17.47
N THR A 219 3.70 6.97 16.89
CA THR A 219 2.49 6.30 16.40
C THR A 219 1.50 6.03 17.53
N ILE A 220 1.97 5.55 18.70
CA ILE A 220 1.13 5.33 19.88
C ILE A 220 0.49 6.65 20.33
N SER A 221 1.27 7.72 20.43
CA SER A 221 0.79 9.03 20.88
C SER A 221 -0.28 9.59 19.93
N LEU A 222 -0.07 9.49 18.61
CA LEU A 222 -1.02 9.95 17.60
C LEU A 222 -2.30 9.11 17.58
N LEU A 223 -2.21 7.79 17.79
CA LEU A 223 -3.40 6.94 17.93
C LEU A 223 -4.21 7.28 19.19
N LYS A 224 -3.54 7.60 20.32
CA LYS A 224 -4.22 8.06 21.55
C LYS A 224 -4.92 9.39 21.33
N LEU A 225 -4.27 10.36 20.70
CA LEU A 225 -4.88 11.64 20.34
C LEU A 225 -6.11 11.46 19.42
N ARG A 226 -5.99 10.55 18.43
CA ARG A 226 -7.13 10.25 17.56
C ARG A 226 -8.30 9.65 18.35
N LEU A 227 -8.04 8.73 19.27
CA LEU A 227 -9.07 8.11 20.13
C LEU A 227 -9.75 9.13 21.06
N GLU A 228 -9.03 10.15 21.53
CA GLU A 228 -9.58 11.23 22.34
C GLU A 228 -10.46 12.18 21.53
N SER A 229 -10.14 12.43 20.29
CA SER A 229 -10.92 13.33 19.39
C SER A 229 -12.24 12.74 18.90
N GLU A 230 -12.48 11.46 19.10
CA GLU A 230 -13.74 10.76 18.76
C GLU A 230 -14.76 10.75 19.94
N LYS A 231 -14.33 11.22 21.14
CA LYS A 231 -15.20 11.36 22.32
C LYS A 231 -15.88 12.71 22.36
#